data_6e135118c7d0c38f443a9c6add2e1c06
#
_entry.id   6e135118c7d0c38f443a9c6add2e1c06
#
_cell.length_a   1.000
_cell.length_b   1.000
_cell.length_c   1.000
_cell.angle_alpha   90.00
_cell.angle_beta   90.00
_cell.angle_gamma   90.00
#
_symmetry.space_group_name_H-M   'P 1'
#
loop_
_entity.id
_entity.type
_entity.pdbx_description
1 polymer ?
#
loop_
_entity_poly.entity_id
_entity_poly.type
_entity_poly.pdbx_seq_one_letter_code
_entity_poly.pdbx_strand_id
1 'polypeptide(L)'
;YKGFDIDVMKELAKNLGVKVKFVPTEWKTIVAGITADRYDISTSVTKTPKRAEVAGFTTTYYKYGTVPLVLKKNLKKFSTWNSLNNKDVTIATTLGTSQEEKAKEFFPKSLLKSVEAPARDFQEVLAGRADGNITSSTEANKLVIKYPQLAIVPDGEKNPAFLAMMVPKNDKTWNNYISKWIEDKKSSGFFKTLLAKYNLKSL
;
A
#
# COMPACT_ATOMS: atom_id res chain seq x y z
N TYR A 1 0.67 18.74 2.28
CA TYR A 1 1.01 17.35 1.92
C TYR A 1 1.75 17.31 0.59
N LYS A 2 2.63 16.31 0.40
CA LYS A 2 3.39 16.05 -0.82
C LYS A 2 3.41 14.53 -1.08
N GLY A 3 3.41 14.11 -2.35
CA GLY A 3 3.47 12.70 -2.73
C GLY A 3 2.70 12.43 -4.03
N PHE A 4 2.89 11.23 -4.57
CA PHE A 4 2.27 10.79 -5.81
C PHE A 4 0.74 10.95 -5.77
N ASP A 5 0.07 10.31 -4.79
CA ASP A 5 -1.39 10.39 -4.67
C ASP A 5 -1.89 11.80 -4.32
N ILE A 6 -1.08 12.60 -3.62
CA ILE A 6 -1.42 14.01 -3.36
C ILE A 6 -1.50 14.80 -4.67
N ASP A 7 -0.55 14.60 -5.58
CA ASP A 7 -0.56 15.27 -6.88
C ASP A 7 -1.68 14.73 -7.78
N VAL A 8 -1.96 13.41 -7.72
CA VAL A 8 -3.12 12.81 -8.42
C VAL A 8 -4.44 13.47 -7.96
N MET A 9 -4.64 13.62 -6.66
CA MET A 9 -5.87 14.23 -6.11
C MET A 9 -5.98 15.72 -6.42
N LYS A 10 -4.86 16.45 -6.42
CA LYS A 10 -4.85 17.86 -6.83
C LYS A 10 -5.24 18.02 -8.30
N GLU A 11 -4.77 17.13 -9.17
CA GLU A 11 -5.12 17.17 -10.59
C GLU A 11 -6.60 16.79 -10.80
N LEU A 12 -7.13 15.79 -10.08
CA LEU A 12 -8.55 15.46 -10.11
C LEU A 12 -9.41 16.65 -9.67
N ALA A 13 -9.08 17.27 -8.54
CA ALA A 13 -9.81 18.43 -8.03
C ALA A 13 -9.76 19.62 -9.00
N LYS A 14 -8.61 19.85 -9.64
CA LYS A 14 -8.47 20.87 -10.69
C LYS A 14 -9.41 20.61 -11.88
N ASN A 15 -9.49 19.36 -12.33
CA ASN A 15 -10.36 19.00 -13.46
C ASN A 15 -11.86 19.08 -13.10
N LEU A 16 -12.19 18.90 -11.83
CA LEU A 16 -13.56 19.09 -11.29
C LEU A 16 -13.90 20.55 -10.99
N GLY A 17 -12.93 21.46 -11.02
CA GLY A 17 -13.14 22.86 -10.62
C GLY A 17 -13.38 23.06 -9.11
N VAL A 18 -12.92 22.13 -8.26
CA VAL A 18 -13.13 22.14 -6.82
C VAL A 18 -11.80 22.20 -6.03
N LYS A 19 -11.92 22.47 -4.73
CA LYS A 19 -10.78 22.40 -3.79
C LYS A 19 -10.73 21.02 -3.14
N VAL A 20 -9.52 20.40 -3.08
CA VAL A 20 -9.33 19.16 -2.35
C VAL A 20 -9.11 19.43 -0.86
N LYS A 21 -9.81 18.69 -0.01
CA LYS A 21 -9.58 18.63 1.44
C LYS A 21 -9.03 17.27 1.81
N PHE A 22 -7.84 17.23 2.40
CA PHE A 22 -7.25 15.97 2.87
C PHE A 22 -7.70 15.69 4.30
N VAL A 23 -8.29 14.51 4.52
CA VAL A 23 -8.79 14.04 5.81
C VAL A 23 -7.84 12.97 6.34
N PRO A 24 -7.16 13.18 7.47
CA PRO A 24 -6.33 12.14 8.09
C PRO A 24 -7.17 10.92 8.47
N THR A 25 -6.63 9.74 8.16
CA THR A 25 -7.27 8.46 8.49
C THR A 25 -6.21 7.39 8.76
N GLU A 26 -6.62 6.26 9.32
CA GLU A 26 -5.79 5.10 9.59
C GLU A 26 -6.25 3.91 8.74
N TRP A 27 -5.34 2.99 8.46
CA TRP A 27 -5.64 1.81 7.65
C TRP A 27 -6.79 0.97 8.20
N LYS A 28 -6.86 0.79 9.53
CA LYS A 28 -7.93 0.03 10.19
C LYS A 28 -9.32 0.64 10.01
N THR A 29 -9.42 1.96 9.77
CA THR A 29 -10.68 2.70 9.66
C THR A 29 -10.96 3.24 8.26
N ILE A 30 -10.07 2.98 7.29
CA ILE A 30 -10.16 3.57 5.95
C ILE A 30 -11.45 3.21 5.21
N VAL A 31 -11.95 1.98 5.37
CA VAL A 31 -13.22 1.54 4.77
C VAL A 31 -14.40 2.17 5.49
N ALA A 32 -14.37 2.17 6.83
CA ALA A 32 -15.42 2.77 7.64
C ALA A 32 -15.59 4.28 7.36
N GLY A 33 -14.49 4.98 7.04
CA GLY A 33 -14.55 6.40 6.68
C GLY A 33 -15.32 6.67 5.39
N ILE A 34 -15.18 5.82 4.37
CA ILE A 34 -15.98 5.91 3.13
C ILE A 34 -17.45 5.57 3.40
N THR A 35 -17.74 4.51 4.14
CA THR A 35 -19.12 4.07 4.40
C THR A 35 -19.89 5.03 5.33
N ALA A 36 -19.19 5.84 6.10
CA ALA A 36 -19.74 6.84 7.01
C ALA A 36 -19.66 8.29 6.47
N ASP A 37 -19.43 8.48 5.17
CA ASP A 37 -19.35 9.77 4.49
C ASP A 37 -18.35 10.76 5.12
N ARG A 38 -17.26 10.26 5.74
CA ARG A 38 -16.22 11.12 6.29
C ARG A 38 -15.34 11.75 5.20
N TYR A 39 -15.28 11.12 4.05
CA TYR A 39 -14.61 11.58 2.83
C TYR A 39 -15.19 10.87 1.60
N ASP A 40 -15.15 11.54 0.47
CA ASP A 40 -15.77 11.10 -0.80
C ASP A 40 -14.94 10.06 -1.55
N ILE A 41 -13.64 10.00 -1.25
CA ILE A 41 -12.67 9.19 -1.98
C ILE A 41 -11.45 8.89 -1.10
N SER A 42 -10.89 7.70 -1.24
CA SER A 42 -9.60 7.33 -0.65
C SER A 42 -8.67 6.76 -1.70
N THR A 43 -7.43 7.23 -1.72
CA THR A 43 -6.39 6.79 -2.66
C THR A 43 -5.43 5.78 -2.03
N SER A 44 -4.48 5.25 -2.79
CA SER A 44 -3.49 4.26 -2.33
C SER A 44 -4.09 2.98 -1.76
N VAL A 45 -5.33 2.66 -2.11
CA VAL A 45 -6.03 1.52 -1.54
C VAL A 45 -5.89 0.30 -2.45
N THR A 46 -5.34 -0.79 -1.93
CA THR A 46 -5.37 -2.07 -2.62
C THR A 46 -6.81 -2.57 -2.70
N LYS A 47 -7.28 -2.84 -3.90
CA LYS A 47 -8.57 -3.50 -4.11
C LYS A 47 -8.46 -4.94 -3.66
N THR A 48 -9.15 -5.29 -2.57
CA THR A 48 -9.30 -6.67 -2.09
C THR A 48 -10.76 -7.11 -2.16
N PRO A 49 -11.06 -8.41 -2.29
CA PRO A 49 -12.43 -8.91 -2.27
C PRO A 49 -13.21 -8.40 -1.05
N LYS A 50 -12.64 -8.52 0.14
CA LYS A 50 -13.24 -8.08 1.41
C LYS A 50 -13.63 -6.59 1.41
N ARG A 51 -12.75 -5.72 0.91
CA ARG A 51 -13.04 -4.28 0.81
C ARG A 51 -14.12 -3.99 -0.24
N ALA A 52 -14.11 -4.74 -1.34
CA ALA A 52 -15.08 -4.58 -2.43
C ALA A 52 -16.51 -5.03 -2.05
N GLU A 53 -16.67 -5.79 -0.97
CA GLU A 53 -18.01 -6.13 -0.43
C GLU A 53 -18.74 -4.90 0.09
N VAL A 54 -18.03 -3.89 0.60
CA VAL A 54 -18.61 -2.74 1.32
C VAL A 54 -18.29 -1.39 0.70
N ALA A 55 -17.33 -1.31 -0.22
CA ALA A 55 -16.93 -0.07 -0.91
C ALA A 55 -16.85 -0.27 -2.42
N GLY A 56 -17.02 0.82 -3.18
CA GLY A 56 -16.75 0.88 -4.61
C GLY A 56 -15.25 1.06 -4.88
N PHE A 57 -14.80 0.55 -6.02
CA PHE A 57 -13.43 0.72 -6.49
C PHE A 57 -13.43 1.15 -7.95
N THR A 58 -12.63 2.15 -8.25
CA THR A 58 -12.42 2.62 -9.62
C THR A 58 -11.56 1.65 -10.42
N THR A 59 -11.32 1.95 -11.69
CA THR A 59 -10.20 1.41 -12.46
C THR A 59 -8.89 1.61 -11.68
N THR A 60 -7.99 0.62 -11.78
CA THR A 60 -6.68 0.66 -11.12
C THR A 60 -5.74 1.62 -11.84
N TYR A 61 -4.92 2.35 -11.11
CA TYR A 61 -3.99 3.35 -11.67
C TYR A 61 -2.51 3.08 -11.36
N TYR A 62 -2.23 2.12 -10.48
CA TYR A 62 -0.87 1.72 -10.14
C TYR A 62 -0.81 0.25 -9.74
N LYS A 63 0.34 -0.37 -10.00
CA LYS A 63 0.62 -1.77 -9.67
C LYS A 63 1.96 -1.85 -8.96
N TYR A 64 2.07 -2.70 -7.93
CA TYR A 64 3.31 -2.95 -7.20
C TYR A 64 3.40 -4.41 -6.76
N GLY A 65 4.60 -4.89 -6.52
CA GLY A 65 4.82 -6.19 -5.89
C GLY A 65 4.94 -6.09 -4.37
N THR A 66 4.81 -7.20 -3.67
CA THR A 66 5.05 -7.32 -2.23
C THR A 66 6.42 -7.95 -2.00
N VAL A 67 7.18 -7.42 -1.06
CA VAL A 67 8.52 -7.92 -0.69
C VAL A 67 8.68 -7.98 0.83
N PRO A 68 9.45 -8.94 1.36
CA PRO A 68 9.85 -8.92 2.75
C PRO A 68 11.05 -7.99 2.96
N LEU A 69 11.05 -7.29 4.10
CA LEU A 69 12.20 -6.54 4.62
C LEU A 69 12.69 -7.22 5.90
N VAL A 70 13.99 -7.28 6.04
CA VAL A 70 14.71 -7.82 7.23
C VAL A 70 15.86 -6.90 7.59
N LEU A 71 16.45 -7.08 8.77
CA LEU A 71 17.75 -6.46 9.05
C LEU A 71 18.82 -7.03 8.11
N LYS A 72 19.64 -6.15 7.54
CA LYS A 72 20.71 -6.53 6.59
C LYS A 72 21.67 -7.58 7.16
N LYS A 73 21.97 -7.51 8.46
CA LYS A 73 22.81 -8.51 9.16
C LYS A 73 22.18 -9.91 9.16
N ASN A 74 20.86 -10.00 9.04
CA ASN A 74 20.10 -11.26 9.06
C ASN A 74 19.81 -11.80 7.65
N LEU A 75 20.26 -11.12 6.57
CA LEU A 75 19.91 -11.47 5.19
C LEU A 75 20.37 -12.89 4.80
N LYS A 76 21.49 -13.37 5.36
CA LYS A 76 21.95 -14.76 5.15
C LYS A 76 20.99 -15.78 5.76
N LYS A 77 20.41 -15.48 6.93
CA LYS A 77 19.40 -16.33 7.59
C LYS A 77 18.06 -16.27 6.86
N PHE A 78 17.68 -15.11 6.38
CA PHE A 78 16.39 -14.84 5.73
C PHE A 78 16.60 -14.47 4.26
N SER A 79 17.09 -15.41 3.46
CA SER A 79 17.39 -15.20 2.04
C SER A 79 16.22 -15.49 1.10
N THR A 80 15.16 -16.13 1.59
CA THR A 80 13.95 -16.49 0.83
C THR A 80 12.68 -16.20 1.61
N TRP A 81 11.54 -16.10 0.93
CA TRP A 81 10.24 -16.02 1.57
C TRP A 81 10.00 -17.19 2.54
N ASN A 82 10.38 -18.39 2.12
CA ASN A 82 10.16 -19.60 2.93
C ASN A 82 10.99 -19.59 4.22
N SER A 83 12.18 -18.99 4.23
CA SER A 83 13.00 -18.89 5.43
C SER A 83 12.35 -18.03 6.54
N LEU A 84 11.42 -17.16 6.17
CA LEU A 84 10.61 -16.36 7.09
C LEU A 84 9.39 -17.11 7.61
N ASN A 85 8.96 -18.22 6.99
CA ASN A 85 7.78 -18.99 7.40
C ASN A 85 8.15 -20.07 8.43
N ASN A 86 8.47 -19.65 9.63
CA ASN A 86 8.94 -20.50 10.73
C ASN A 86 8.35 -20.04 12.07
N LYS A 87 8.03 -20.99 12.98
CA LYS A 87 7.45 -20.72 14.30
C LYS A 87 8.28 -19.82 15.21
N ASP A 88 9.59 -19.77 14.98
CA ASP A 88 10.53 -18.96 15.77
C ASP A 88 10.80 -17.60 15.12
N VAL A 89 10.04 -17.23 14.08
CA VAL A 89 10.13 -15.96 13.33
C VAL A 89 8.94 -15.09 13.63
N THR A 90 9.20 -13.84 13.95
CA THR A 90 8.16 -12.81 14.13
C THR A 90 8.11 -11.88 12.93
N ILE A 91 6.94 -11.78 12.30
CA ILE A 91 6.67 -10.86 11.19
C ILE A 91 5.80 -9.70 11.68
N ALA A 92 6.34 -8.50 11.59
CA ALA A 92 5.58 -7.29 11.89
C ALA A 92 4.67 -6.89 10.72
N THR A 93 3.48 -6.42 11.04
CA THR A 93 2.50 -5.90 10.07
C THR A 93 1.85 -4.63 10.60
N THR A 94 1.32 -3.80 9.71
CA THR A 94 0.48 -2.66 10.11
C THR A 94 -1.00 -3.08 10.05
N LEU A 95 -1.71 -2.90 11.15
CA LEU A 95 -3.11 -3.32 11.32
C LEU A 95 -4.03 -2.72 10.26
N GLY A 96 -4.91 -3.56 9.69
CA GLY A 96 -5.91 -3.18 8.67
C GLY A 96 -5.36 -3.01 7.26
N THR A 97 -4.08 -3.31 7.03
CA THR A 97 -3.48 -3.29 5.70
C THR A 97 -3.71 -4.60 4.93
N SER A 98 -3.62 -4.52 3.60
CA SER A 98 -3.61 -5.72 2.77
C SER A 98 -2.34 -6.57 2.98
N GLN A 99 -1.25 -5.96 3.43
CA GLN A 99 -0.02 -6.66 3.78
C GLN A 99 -0.19 -7.52 5.03
N GLU A 100 -1.01 -7.09 6.01
CA GLU A 100 -1.34 -7.94 7.16
C GLU A 100 -2.08 -9.21 6.73
N GLU A 101 -3.05 -9.10 5.81
CA GLU A 101 -3.74 -10.27 5.25
C GLU A 101 -2.76 -11.19 4.50
N LYS A 102 -1.85 -10.61 3.72
CA LYS A 102 -0.82 -11.36 2.98
C LYS A 102 0.23 -11.99 3.89
N ALA A 103 0.57 -11.37 5.00
CA ALA A 103 1.48 -11.98 5.97
C ALA A 103 0.90 -13.28 6.55
N LYS A 104 -0.41 -13.32 6.83
CA LYS A 104 -1.11 -14.54 7.28
C LYS A 104 -1.07 -15.64 6.22
N GLU A 105 -1.17 -15.26 4.94
CA GLU A 105 -1.14 -16.20 3.82
C GLU A 105 0.28 -16.75 3.56
N PHE A 106 1.28 -15.86 3.53
CA PHE A 106 2.65 -16.24 3.19
C PHE A 106 3.43 -16.87 4.33
N PHE A 107 3.10 -16.51 5.58
CA PHE A 107 3.81 -16.95 6.77
C PHE A 107 2.89 -17.60 7.82
N PRO A 108 2.12 -18.64 7.42
CA PRO A 108 1.15 -19.26 8.33
C PRO A 108 1.79 -19.94 9.57
N LYS A 109 3.10 -20.16 9.56
CA LYS A 109 3.84 -20.74 10.70
C LYS A 109 4.45 -19.67 11.61
N SER A 110 4.59 -18.44 11.14
CA SER A 110 5.29 -17.38 11.86
C SER A 110 4.37 -16.68 12.86
N LEU A 111 4.97 -16.08 13.87
CA LEU A 111 4.27 -15.20 14.79
C LEU A 111 4.01 -13.86 14.09
N LEU A 112 2.76 -13.41 14.07
CA LEU A 112 2.40 -12.11 13.52
C LEU A 112 2.25 -11.08 14.63
N LYS A 113 2.95 -9.95 14.47
CA LYS A 113 2.89 -8.79 15.35
C LYS A 113 2.30 -7.62 14.61
N SER A 114 0.99 -7.38 14.77
CA SER A 114 0.31 -6.22 14.19
C SER A 114 0.53 -4.98 15.06
N VAL A 115 0.92 -3.87 14.44
CA VAL A 115 1.08 -2.57 15.09
C VAL A 115 0.07 -1.57 14.55
N GLU A 116 -0.36 -0.64 15.38
CA GLU A 116 -1.27 0.46 15.01
C GLU A 116 -0.48 1.76 14.77
N ALA A 117 -1.01 2.61 13.89
CA ALA A 117 -0.48 3.96 13.74
C ALA A 117 -0.52 4.71 15.10
N PRO A 118 0.49 5.56 15.39
CA PRO A 118 1.57 6.00 14.50
C PRO A 118 2.77 5.02 14.37
N ALA A 119 2.78 3.91 15.11
CA ALA A 119 3.82 2.89 14.98
C ALA A 119 3.81 2.26 13.59
N ARG A 120 4.97 1.87 13.12
CA ARG A 120 5.15 1.27 11.79
C ARG A 120 5.88 -0.07 11.93
N ASP A 121 5.41 -1.04 11.16
CA ASP A 121 5.93 -2.40 11.13
C ASP A 121 7.45 -2.49 10.92
N PHE A 122 8.00 -1.73 9.97
CA PHE A 122 9.45 -1.69 9.75
C PHE A 122 10.25 -1.17 10.96
N GLN A 123 9.65 -0.35 11.84
CA GLN A 123 10.29 0.11 13.09
C GLN A 123 10.48 -1.04 14.09
N GLU A 124 9.57 -2.02 14.09
CA GLU A 124 9.71 -3.23 14.90
C GLU A 124 10.93 -4.06 14.43
N VAL A 125 11.14 -4.12 13.10
CA VAL A 125 12.32 -4.79 12.51
C VAL A 125 13.60 -4.05 12.87
N LEU A 126 13.65 -2.72 12.72
CA LEU A 126 14.81 -1.89 13.07
C LEU A 126 15.18 -2.02 14.54
N ALA A 127 14.19 -2.12 15.42
CA ALA A 127 14.38 -2.27 16.86
C ALA A 127 14.69 -3.71 17.29
N GLY A 128 14.71 -4.67 16.36
CA GLY A 128 14.94 -6.09 16.66
C GLY A 128 13.80 -6.78 17.40
N ARG A 129 12.60 -6.20 17.41
CA ARG A 129 11.40 -6.77 18.02
C ARG A 129 10.58 -7.62 17.05
N ALA A 130 10.95 -7.64 15.77
CA ALA A 130 10.49 -8.55 14.74
C ALA A 130 11.65 -8.93 13.83
N ASP A 131 11.61 -10.12 13.26
CA ASP A 131 12.63 -10.62 12.33
C ASP A 131 12.48 -10.00 10.94
N GLY A 132 11.25 -9.73 10.54
CA GLY A 132 10.93 -9.10 9.26
C GLY A 132 9.55 -8.47 9.23
N ASN A 133 9.27 -7.75 8.15
CA ASN A 133 7.93 -7.30 7.79
C ASN A 133 7.72 -7.50 6.29
N ILE A 134 6.49 -7.41 5.81
CA ILE A 134 6.20 -7.33 4.38
C ILE A 134 5.56 -5.99 4.03
N THR A 135 5.98 -5.44 2.90
CA THR A 135 5.47 -4.16 2.41
C THR A 135 5.47 -4.11 0.87
N SER A 136 4.99 -3.02 0.29
CA SER A 136 5.12 -2.82 -1.15
C SER A 136 6.57 -2.66 -1.56
N SER A 137 6.94 -3.17 -2.74
CA SER A 137 8.27 -2.96 -3.30
C SER A 137 8.63 -1.47 -3.42
N THR A 138 7.64 -0.63 -3.68
CA THR A 138 7.79 0.83 -3.70
C THR A 138 8.22 1.40 -2.35
N GLU A 139 7.58 0.98 -1.26
CA GLU A 139 7.94 1.43 0.09
C GLU A 139 9.27 0.82 0.52
N ALA A 140 9.47 -0.47 0.27
CA ALA A 140 10.71 -1.17 0.58
C ALA A 140 11.93 -0.47 0.01
N ASN A 141 11.89 -0.10 -1.28
CA ASN A 141 12.99 0.63 -1.94
C ASN A 141 13.30 1.98 -1.26
N LYS A 142 12.28 2.72 -0.82
CA LYS A 142 12.48 3.96 -0.06
C LYS A 142 13.07 3.69 1.33
N LEU A 143 12.59 2.64 1.99
CA LEU A 143 13.03 2.29 3.34
C LEU A 143 14.49 1.86 3.38
N VAL A 144 14.95 1.04 2.43
CA VAL A 144 16.37 0.60 2.42
C VAL A 144 17.35 1.72 2.07
N ILE A 145 16.90 2.75 1.34
CA ILE A 145 17.68 3.97 1.11
C ILE A 145 17.77 4.80 2.41
N LYS A 146 16.64 4.99 3.08
CA LYS A 146 16.55 5.81 4.30
C LYS A 146 17.18 5.12 5.52
N TYR A 147 17.09 3.81 5.59
CA TYR A 147 17.56 2.98 6.68
C TYR A 147 18.48 1.87 6.14
N PRO A 148 19.79 2.15 5.97
CA PRO A 148 20.75 1.18 5.39
C PRO A 148 20.90 -0.13 6.18
N GLN A 149 20.34 -0.18 7.40
CA GLN A 149 20.27 -1.40 8.22
C GLN A 149 19.24 -2.40 7.73
N LEU A 150 18.27 -1.96 6.91
CA LEU A 150 17.26 -2.81 6.28
C LEU A 150 17.76 -3.36 4.95
N ALA A 151 17.27 -4.51 4.58
CA ALA A 151 17.47 -5.13 3.28
C ALA A 151 16.20 -5.79 2.79
N ILE A 152 15.97 -5.75 1.48
CA ILE A 152 14.92 -6.53 0.80
C ILE A 152 15.43 -7.96 0.65
N VAL A 153 14.61 -8.93 0.98
CA VAL A 153 14.93 -10.36 0.75
C VAL A 153 15.00 -10.61 -0.76
N PRO A 154 16.10 -11.21 -1.28
CA PRO A 154 16.37 -11.26 -2.72
C PRO A 154 15.56 -12.31 -3.51
N ASP A 155 14.55 -12.93 -2.90
CA ASP A 155 13.71 -13.99 -3.49
C ASP A 155 12.55 -13.44 -4.36
N GLY A 156 12.71 -12.23 -4.88
CA GLY A 156 11.80 -11.58 -5.80
C GLY A 156 10.51 -11.03 -5.17
N GLU A 157 9.78 -10.30 -5.97
CA GLU A 157 8.47 -9.76 -5.59
C GLU A 157 7.39 -10.82 -5.77
N LYS A 158 6.44 -10.88 -4.85
CA LYS A 158 5.26 -11.74 -4.96
C LYS A 158 4.00 -10.91 -5.00
N ASN A 159 2.93 -11.56 -5.46
CA ASN A 159 1.56 -11.11 -5.35
C ASN A 159 1.37 -9.64 -5.78
N PRO A 160 1.36 -9.36 -7.10
CA PRO A 160 1.13 -8.02 -7.59
C PRO A 160 -0.19 -7.47 -7.04
N ALA A 161 -0.12 -6.31 -6.43
CA ALA A 161 -1.27 -5.59 -5.89
C ALA A 161 -1.62 -4.39 -6.79
N PHE A 162 -2.89 -4.15 -6.95
CA PHE A 162 -3.42 -3.09 -7.79
C PHE A 162 -4.05 -2.01 -6.93
N LEU A 163 -3.52 -0.79 -7.05
CA LEU A 163 -4.12 0.38 -6.40
C LEU A 163 -5.26 0.92 -7.23
N ALA A 164 -6.35 1.18 -6.56
CA ALA A 164 -7.51 1.87 -7.08
C ALA A 164 -7.92 2.99 -6.11
N MET A 165 -8.79 3.86 -6.54
CA MET A 165 -9.44 4.79 -5.63
C MET A 165 -10.70 4.10 -5.08
N MET A 166 -10.87 4.18 -3.76
CA MET A 166 -12.04 3.65 -3.06
C MET A 166 -13.06 4.77 -2.89
N VAL A 167 -14.31 4.49 -3.21
CA VAL A 167 -15.44 5.41 -3.22
C VAL A 167 -16.66 4.77 -2.55
N PRO A 168 -17.73 5.52 -2.22
CA PRO A 168 -18.98 4.93 -1.74
C PRO A 168 -19.50 3.87 -2.73
N LYS A 169 -19.92 2.71 -2.20
CA LYS A 169 -20.27 1.53 -3.02
C LYS A 169 -21.39 1.80 -4.01
N ASN A 170 -22.39 2.57 -3.60
CA ASN A 170 -23.60 2.80 -4.36
C ASN A 170 -23.52 4.01 -5.29
N ASP A 171 -22.47 4.82 -5.19
CA ASP A 171 -22.28 5.98 -6.08
C ASP A 171 -21.61 5.54 -7.40
N LYS A 172 -22.42 4.97 -8.29
CA LYS A 172 -21.98 4.53 -9.61
C LYS A 172 -21.56 5.71 -10.50
N THR A 173 -22.22 6.86 -10.36
CA THR A 173 -21.91 8.05 -11.14
C THR A 173 -20.51 8.55 -10.83
N TRP A 174 -20.19 8.69 -9.54
CA TRP A 174 -18.87 9.09 -9.07
C TRP A 174 -17.78 8.08 -9.47
N ASN A 175 -18.05 6.80 -9.26
CA ASN A 175 -17.11 5.73 -9.64
C ASN A 175 -16.80 5.74 -11.14
N ASN A 176 -17.83 5.82 -11.99
CA ASN A 176 -17.68 5.84 -13.44
C ASN A 176 -16.91 7.08 -13.91
N TYR A 177 -17.22 8.25 -13.35
CA TYR A 177 -16.51 9.49 -13.67
C TYR A 177 -15.03 9.36 -13.37
N ILE A 178 -14.67 8.93 -12.17
CA ILE A 178 -13.25 8.80 -11.77
C ILE A 178 -12.55 7.71 -12.57
N SER A 179 -13.22 6.58 -12.82
CA SER A 179 -12.65 5.49 -13.64
C SER A 179 -12.32 5.98 -15.05
N LYS A 180 -13.24 6.71 -15.68
CA LYS A 180 -12.98 7.33 -16.98
C LYS A 180 -11.85 8.35 -16.92
N TRP A 181 -11.83 9.22 -15.91
CA TRP A 181 -10.76 10.19 -15.69
C TRP A 181 -9.40 9.50 -15.57
N ILE A 182 -9.31 8.37 -14.83
CA ILE A 182 -8.09 7.59 -14.72
C ILE A 182 -7.62 7.08 -16.08
N GLU A 183 -8.52 6.52 -16.91
CA GLU A 183 -8.17 6.04 -18.24
C GLU A 183 -7.70 7.19 -19.16
N ASP A 184 -8.39 8.33 -19.15
CA ASP A 184 -7.99 9.51 -19.91
C ASP A 184 -6.60 10.00 -19.47
N LYS A 185 -6.31 10.00 -18.15
CA LYS A 185 -5.00 10.40 -17.59
C LYS A 185 -3.89 9.38 -17.88
N LYS A 186 -4.21 8.09 -17.98
CA LYS A 186 -3.26 7.08 -18.47
C LYS A 186 -2.89 7.34 -19.93
N SER A 187 -3.90 7.55 -20.76
CA SER A 187 -3.73 7.78 -22.21
C SER A 187 -2.95 9.05 -22.51
N SER A 188 -3.13 10.11 -21.71
CA SER A 188 -2.38 11.36 -21.84
C SER A 188 -0.93 11.30 -21.35
N GLY A 189 -0.51 10.19 -20.72
CA GLY A 189 0.82 10.05 -20.14
C GLY A 189 1.00 10.74 -18.77
N PHE A 190 -0.06 11.30 -18.18
CA PHE A 190 -0.01 11.96 -16.88
C PHE A 190 0.58 11.05 -15.79
N PHE A 191 0.07 9.83 -15.67
CA PHE A 191 0.58 8.88 -14.68
C PHE A 191 2.04 8.51 -14.94
N LYS A 192 2.45 8.33 -16.21
CA LYS A 192 3.85 8.03 -16.57
C LYS A 192 4.79 9.14 -16.09
N THR A 193 4.43 10.39 -16.36
CA THR A 193 5.21 11.57 -15.93
C THR A 193 5.28 11.64 -14.41
N LEU A 194 4.15 11.38 -13.73
CA LEU A 194 4.08 11.45 -12.28
C LEU A 194 4.86 10.32 -11.60
N LEU A 195 4.81 9.10 -12.14
CA LEU A 195 5.61 7.96 -11.67
C LEU A 195 7.11 8.30 -11.76
N ALA A 196 7.57 8.84 -12.88
CA ALA A 196 8.95 9.26 -13.06
C ALA A 196 9.36 10.34 -12.04
N LYS A 197 8.50 11.35 -11.80
CA LYS A 197 8.73 12.41 -10.80
C LYS A 197 8.98 11.86 -9.39
N TYR A 198 8.31 10.77 -9.03
CA TYR A 198 8.40 10.15 -7.71
C TYR A 198 9.30 8.91 -7.65
N ASN A 199 10.07 8.63 -8.73
CA ASN A 199 10.91 7.43 -8.86
C ASN A 199 10.13 6.14 -8.57
N LEU A 200 8.88 6.06 -9.01
CA LEU A 200 8.03 4.90 -8.88
C LEU A 200 8.12 4.07 -10.17
N LYS A 201 8.35 2.78 -10.01
CA LYS A 201 8.34 1.85 -11.14
C LYS A 201 6.91 1.33 -11.32
N SER A 202 6.40 1.36 -12.56
CA SER A 202 5.24 0.57 -12.94
C SER A 202 5.70 -0.87 -13.16
N LEU A 203 4.98 -1.82 -12.61
CA LEU A 203 5.15 -3.24 -12.95
C LEU A 203 4.39 -3.56 -14.24
#